data_d2809617af6ddacd4110a3c9c80a062a
#
_entry.id   d2809617af6ddacd4110a3c9c80a062a
#
_cell.length_a   1.000
_cell.length_b   1.000
_cell.length_c   1.000
_cell.angle_alpha   90.00
_cell.angle_beta   90.00
_cell.angle_gamma   90.00
#
_symmetry.space_group_name_H-M   'P 1'
#
loop_
_entity.id
_entity.type
_entity.pdbx_description
1 polymer ?
#
loop_
_entity_poly.entity_id
_entity_poly.type
_entity_poly.pdbx_seq_one_letter_code
_entity_poly.pdbx_strand_id
1 'polypeptide(L)'
;MKLLLLRHGESEWNLLNQFTGWTDVGLTENGIQEAQFSAKQILKENITIDTIYTSILLRSTHTAEIIADIINFNKKDIQYDWRLNERHYGSLQGLNKSETATKYGEEQVQLWRRSYDIAPPPLSNDDERHPRFSEKFKNIKNLPTGESLKNVIDRLNPFWNQYLANIKENLGNHLIVAHSNSLRAIVKILDRLSDEEIVFLNIPTGV
;
A
#
# COMPACT_ATOMS: atom_id res chain seq x y z
N MET A 1 8.39 7.87 20.96
CA MET A 1 7.44 7.57 19.85
C MET A 1 8.23 7.30 18.57
N LYS A 2 7.96 6.19 17.90
CA LYS A 2 8.51 5.85 16.59
C LYS A 2 7.35 5.53 15.63
N LEU A 3 7.47 5.93 14.38
CA LEU A 3 6.60 5.49 13.28
C LEU A 3 7.41 4.57 12.38
N LEU A 4 6.97 3.31 12.25
CA LEU A 4 7.52 2.34 11.34
C LEU A 4 6.60 2.24 10.13
N LEU A 5 7.18 2.38 8.94
CA LEU A 5 6.48 2.21 7.67
C LEU A 5 7.02 0.93 7.02
N LEU A 6 6.13 -0.01 6.75
CA LEU A 6 6.51 -1.31 6.20
C LEU A 6 5.65 -1.65 4.99
N ARG A 7 6.28 -1.93 3.85
CA ARG A 7 5.57 -2.45 2.70
C ARG A 7 5.29 -3.95 2.90
N HIS A 8 4.07 -4.38 2.53
CA HIS A 8 3.70 -5.79 2.54
C HIS A 8 4.76 -6.67 1.86
N GLY A 9 4.87 -7.93 2.27
CA GLY A 9 5.75 -8.92 1.64
C GLY A 9 5.39 -9.16 0.16
N GLU A 10 6.29 -9.83 -0.57
CA GLU A 10 6.08 -10.16 -1.97
C GLU A 10 4.73 -10.84 -2.19
N SER A 11 3.92 -10.32 -3.10
CA SER A 11 2.65 -10.91 -3.51
C SER A 11 2.80 -11.71 -4.81
N GLU A 12 1.83 -12.60 -5.06
CA GLU A 12 1.76 -13.40 -6.30
C GLU A 12 1.95 -12.54 -7.56
N TRP A 13 1.32 -11.38 -7.63
CA TRP A 13 1.42 -10.49 -8.78
C TRP A 13 2.69 -9.61 -8.78
N ASN A 14 3.38 -9.48 -7.63
CA ASN A 14 4.75 -8.97 -7.66
C ASN A 14 5.69 -9.95 -8.35
N LEU A 15 5.59 -11.24 -8.00
CA LEU A 15 6.37 -12.32 -8.61
C LEU A 15 6.09 -12.43 -10.13
N LEU A 16 4.83 -12.32 -10.55
CA LEU A 16 4.42 -12.36 -11.96
C LEU A 16 4.67 -11.05 -12.72
N ASN A 17 5.26 -10.04 -12.08
CA ASN A 17 5.50 -8.71 -12.65
C ASN A 17 4.22 -8.04 -13.21
N GLN A 18 3.07 -8.20 -12.54
CA GLN A 18 1.80 -7.63 -12.95
C GLN A 18 1.44 -6.35 -12.18
N PHE A 19 0.61 -5.50 -12.79
CA PHE A 19 -0.01 -4.37 -12.12
C PHE A 19 -1.10 -4.86 -11.18
N THR A 20 -0.89 -4.76 -9.87
CA THR A 20 -1.80 -5.33 -8.86
C THR A 20 -2.95 -4.38 -8.52
N GLY A 21 -2.63 -3.15 -8.14
CA GLY A 21 -3.65 -2.18 -7.73
C GLY A 21 -4.54 -2.69 -6.58
N TRP A 22 -5.87 -2.65 -6.78
CA TRP A 22 -6.86 -3.09 -5.81
C TRP A 22 -7.28 -4.56 -5.99
N THR A 23 -6.69 -5.28 -6.94
CA THR A 23 -6.87 -6.73 -7.03
C THR A 23 -6.34 -7.40 -5.76
N ASP A 24 -7.15 -8.30 -5.19
CA ASP A 24 -6.91 -8.86 -3.88
C ASP A 24 -6.17 -10.21 -3.99
N VAL A 25 -4.85 -10.13 -4.11
CA VAL A 25 -3.95 -11.28 -4.23
C VAL A 25 -3.20 -11.55 -2.93
N GLY A 26 -2.82 -12.81 -2.71
CA GLY A 26 -2.07 -13.26 -1.54
C GLY A 26 -0.58 -12.96 -1.58
N LEU A 27 0.10 -13.32 -0.49
CA LEU A 27 1.56 -13.35 -0.41
C LEU A 27 2.10 -14.62 -1.05
N THR A 28 3.30 -14.53 -1.62
CA THR A 28 4.11 -15.72 -1.93
C THR A 28 4.74 -16.29 -0.67
N GLU A 29 5.32 -17.49 -0.75
CA GLU A 29 6.12 -18.06 0.33
C GLU A 29 7.28 -17.12 0.73
N ASN A 30 7.93 -16.51 -0.26
CA ASN A 30 8.96 -15.49 -0.01
C ASN A 30 8.38 -14.26 0.72
N GLY A 31 7.19 -13.78 0.34
CA GLY A 31 6.53 -12.66 1.01
C GLY A 31 6.16 -12.96 2.48
N ILE A 32 5.83 -14.22 2.79
CA ILE A 32 5.62 -14.66 4.19
C ILE A 32 6.96 -14.60 4.95
N GLN A 33 8.05 -15.08 4.35
CA GLN A 33 9.37 -15.02 4.96
C GLN A 33 9.85 -13.57 5.17
N GLU A 34 9.61 -12.67 4.22
CA GLU A 34 9.87 -11.24 4.36
C GLU A 34 9.13 -10.64 5.57
N ALA A 35 7.83 -10.95 5.72
CA ALA A 35 7.03 -10.48 6.86
C ALA A 35 7.59 -11.01 8.21
N GLN A 36 7.97 -12.30 8.25
CA GLN A 36 8.59 -12.90 9.43
C GLN A 36 9.94 -12.27 9.75
N PHE A 37 10.73 -11.98 8.73
CA PHE A 37 12.03 -11.30 8.90
C PHE A 37 11.85 -9.91 9.50
N SER A 38 10.91 -9.11 8.96
CA SER A 38 10.62 -7.78 9.46
C SER A 38 10.17 -7.79 10.92
N ALA A 39 9.32 -8.75 11.31
CA ALA A 39 8.91 -8.92 12.70
C ALA A 39 10.10 -9.23 13.62
N LYS A 40 11.01 -10.09 13.18
CA LYS A 40 12.26 -10.42 13.93
C LYS A 40 13.17 -9.20 14.07
N GLN A 41 13.25 -8.31 13.06
CA GLN A 41 14.00 -7.06 13.17
C GLN A 41 13.38 -6.12 14.21
N ILE A 42 12.04 -5.98 14.23
CA ILE A 42 11.33 -5.18 15.26
C ILE A 42 11.70 -5.68 16.68
N LEU A 43 11.67 -7.00 16.89
CA LEU A 43 12.04 -7.60 18.17
C LEU A 43 13.54 -7.36 18.51
N LYS A 44 14.43 -7.53 17.55
CA LYS A 44 15.88 -7.33 17.71
C LYS A 44 16.22 -5.89 18.13
N GLU A 45 15.50 -4.93 17.57
CA GLU A 45 15.65 -3.50 17.89
C GLU A 45 14.95 -3.12 19.22
N ASN A 46 14.36 -4.09 19.93
CA ASN A 46 13.60 -3.88 21.17
C ASN A 46 12.51 -2.80 21.04
N ILE A 47 11.83 -2.77 19.88
CA ILE A 47 10.73 -1.82 19.63
C ILE A 47 9.42 -2.51 20.02
N THR A 48 8.77 -2.00 21.07
CA THR A 48 7.40 -2.38 21.40
C THR A 48 6.44 -1.61 20.50
N ILE A 49 5.56 -2.30 19.80
CA ILE A 49 4.52 -1.71 18.94
C ILE A 49 3.23 -1.57 19.75
N ASP A 50 2.68 -0.35 19.81
CA ASP A 50 1.46 -0.05 20.55
C ASP A 50 0.23 -0.01 19.64
N THR A 51 0.41 0.24 18.34
CA THR A 51 -0.68 0.24 17.35
C THR A 51 -0.19 -0.23 16.00
N ILE A 52 -0.97 -1.09 15.34
CA ILE A 52 -0.75 -1.51 13.95
C ILE A 52 -1.89 -1.00 13.08
N TYR A 53 -1.57 -0.26 12.04
CA TYR A 53 -2.48 0.12 10.96
C TYR A 53 -2.16 -0.67 9.69
N THR A 54 -3.17 -1.07 8.95
CA THR A 54 -2.98 -1.74 7.66
C THR A 54 -4.11 -1.40 6.69
N SER A 55 -3.87 -1.63 5.41
CA SER A 55 -4.93 -1.54 4.39
C SER A 55 -5.92 -2.71 4.54
N ILE A 56 -6.94 -2.74 3.68
CA ILE A 56 -7.88 -3.86 3.65
C ILE A 56 -7.54 -4.91 2.59
N LEU A 57 -6.44 -4.76 1.83
CA LEU A 57 -6.01 -5.72 0.81
C LEU A 57 -5.22 -6.88 1.43
N LEU A 58 -5.55 -8.11 1.01
CA LEU A 58 -5.10 -9.37 1.61
C LEU A 58 -3.59 -9.44 1.87
N ARG A 59 -2.75 -9.06 0.89
CA ARG A 59 -1.29 -9.08 1.05
C ARG A 59 -0.78 -8.21 2.19
N SER A 60 -1.45 -7.08 2.44
CA SER A 60 -1.08 -6.15 3.52
C SER A 60 -1.63 -6.63 4.88
N THR A 61 -2.89 -7.09 4.91
CA THR A 61 -3.50 -7.63 6.14
C THR A 61 -2.74 -8.86 6.62
N HIS A 62 -2.42 -9.79 5.71
CA HIS A 62 -1.68 -11.01 6.04
C HIS A 62 -0.26 -10.68 6.53
N THR A 63 0.45 -9.72 5.91
CA THR A 63 1.75 -9.24 6.42
C THR A 63 1.61 -8.69 7.86
N ALA A 64 0.60 -7.85 8.12
CA ALA A 64 0.37 -7.27 9.44
C ALA A 64 0.04 -8.35 10.49
N GLU A 65 -0.74 -9.36 10.13
CA GLU A 65 -1.12 -10.47 11.01
C GLU A 65 0.07 -11.38 11.35
N ILE A 66 0.95 -11.68 10.38
CA ILE A 66 2.20 -12.44 10.61
C ILE A 66 3.10 -11.67 11.59
N ILE A 67 3.24 -10.35 11.38
CA ILE A 67 4.04 -9.53 12.29
C ILE A 67 3.44 -9.53 13.70
N ALA A 68 2.12 -9.31 13.81
CA ALA A 68 1.41 -9.29 15.09
C ALA A 68 1.60 -10.57 15.87
N ASP A 69 1.53 -11.74 15.21
CA ASP A 69 1.77 -13.04 15.86
C ASP A 69 3.18 -13.12 16.47
N ILE A 70 4.19 -12.71 15.72
CA ILE A 70 5.59 -12.86 16.14
C ILE A 70 5.96 -11.89 17.27
N ILE A 71 5.42 -10.66 17.23
CA ILE A 71 5.68 -9.65 18.27
C ILE A 71 4.71 -9.75 19.46
N ASN A 72 3.81 -10.75 19.48
CA ASN A 72 2.75 -10.94 20.48
C ASN A 72 1.78 -9.74 20.59
N PHE A 73 1.46 -9.10 19.46
CA PHE A 73 0.42 -8.08 19.38
C PHE A 73 -0.94 -8.73 19.17
N ASN A 74 -1.98 -8.24 19.86
CA ASN A 74 -3.33 -8.78 19.70
C ASN A 74 -3.93 -8.39 18.33
N LYS A 75 -4.13 -9.36 17.45
CA LYS A 75 -4.66 -9.13 16.10
C LYS A 75 -6.01 -8.40 16.06
N LYS A 76 -6.83 -8.53 17.11
CA LYS A 76 -8.12 -7.85 17.19
C LYS A 76 -7.99 -6.34 17.30
N ASP A 77 -6.81 -5.84 17.69
CA ASP A 77 -6.51 -4.42 17.86
C ASP A 77 -5.84 -3.81 16.61
N ILE A 78 -5.62 -4.63 15.54
CA ILE A 78 -5.15 -4.12 14.25
C ILE A 78 -6.22 -3.21 13.65
N GLN A 79 -5.81 -2.02 13.24
CA GLN A 79 -6.67 -1.02 12.62
C GLN A 79 -6.62 -1.14 11.10
N TYR A 80 -7.76 -1.51 10.49
CA TYR A 80 -7.91 -1.68 9.04
C TYR A 80 -8.49 -0.42 8.41
N ASP A 81 -7.80 0.14 7.41
CA ASP A 81 -8.29 1.34 6.73
C ASP A 81 -8.06 1.26 5.21
N TRP A 82 -9.13 1.32 4.43
CA TRP A 82 -9.06 1.29 2.98
C TRP A 82 -8.28 2.45 2.37
N ARG A 83 -8.17 3.57 3.07
CA ARG A 83 -7.40 4.74 2.64
C ARG A 83 -5.90 4.44 2.56
N LEU A 84 -5.45 3.33 3.17
CA LEU A 84 -4.09 2.79 3.06
C LEU A 84 -3.92 1.82 1.87
N ASN A 85 -4.98 1.50 1.10
CA ASN A 85 -4.86 0.63 -0.07
C ASN A 85 -3.81 1.12 -1.07
N GLU A 86 -3.33 0.20 -1.91
CA GLU A 86 -2.47 0.53 -3.03
C GLU A 86 -3.17 1.48 -4.01
N ARG A 87 -2.40 2.19 -4.83
CA ARG A 87 -2.91 2.96 -5.96
C ARG A 87 -3.70 2.06 -6.89
N HIS A 88 -4.87 2.52 -7.32
CA HIS A 88 -5.67 1.83 -8.32
C HIS A 88 -5.07 2.03 -9.72
N TYR A 89 -4.63 0.95 -10.36
CA TYR A 89 -3.96 1.02 -11.65
C TYR A 89 -4.90 1.07 -12.87
N GLY A 90 -6.19 1.30 -12.65
CA GLY A 90 -7.17 1.42 -13.74
C GLY A 90 -7.20 0.17 -14.61
N SER A 91 -7.31 0.37 -15.92
CA SER A 91 -7.36 -0.72 -16.89
C SER A 91 -6.05 -1.52 -17.02
N LEU A 92 -4.95 -1.03 -16.42
CA LEU A 92 -3.68 -1.77 -16.39
C LEU A 92 -3.68 -2.92 -15.38
N GLN A 93 -4.61 -2.98 -14.42
CA GLN A 93 -4.67 -4.07 -13.43
C GLN A 93 -4.72 -5.44 -14.12
N GLY A 94 -3.84 -6.36 -13.70
CA GLY A 94 -3.68 -7.70 -14.27
C GLY A 94 -2.72 -7.79 -15.46
N LEU A 95 -2.36 -6.68 -16.10
CA LEU A 95 -1.41 -6.70 -17.20
C LEU A 95 0.02 -6.90 -16.70
N ASN A 96 0.83 -7.64 -17.47
CA ASN A 96 2.26 -7.74 -17.20
C ASN A 96 2.95 -6.42 -17.56
N LYS A 97 3.84 -5.94 -16.66
CA LYS A 97 4.47 -4.62 -16.80
C LYS A 97 5.41 -4.55 -18.02
N SER A 98 6.15 -5.62 -18.30
CA SER A 98 7.07 -5.66 -19.42
C SER A 98 6.33 -5.71 -20.77
N GLU A 99 5.27 -6.52 -20.88
CA GLU A 99 4.43 -6.57 -22.08
C GLU A 99 3.71 -5.24 -22.29
N THR A 100 3.27 -4.59 -21.22
CA THR A 100 2.66 -3.26 -21.27
C THR A 100 3.66 -2.22 -21.77
N ALA A 101 4.92 -2.30 -21.32
CA ALA A 101 5.99 -1.42 -21.80
C ALA A 101 6.30 -1.64 -23.28
N THR A 102 6.30 -2.90 -23.75
CA THR A 102 6.45 -3.21 -25.17
C THR A 102 5.31 -2.62 -26.01
N LYS A 103 4.08 -2.64 -25.48
CA LYS A 103 2.88 -2.16 -26.20
C LYS A 103 2.75 -0.65 -26.23
N TYR A 104 3.02 0.04 -25.11
CA TYR A 104 2.75 1.48 -24.95
C TYR A 104 4.03 2.34 -24.90
N GLY A 105 5.20 1.72 -24.90
CA GLY A 105 6.50 2.36 -24.69
C GLY A 105 6.90 2.42 -23.22
N GLU A 106 8.20 2.24 -22.96
CA GLU A 106 8.74 2.26 -21.58
C GLU A 106 8.50 3.59 -20.87
N GLU A 107 8.70 4.70 -21.58
CA GLU A 107 8.51 6.05 -21.05
C GLU A 107 7.07 6.27 -20.56
N GLN A 108 6.08 5.91 -21.39
CA GLN A 108 4.67 6.06 -21.03
C GLN A 108 4.30 5.19 -19.82
N VAL A 109 4.79 3.94 -19.77
CA VAL A 109 4.53 3.06 -18.64
C VAL A 109 5.24 3.56 -17.38
N GLN A 110 6.44 4.14 -17.52
CA GLN A 110 7.14 4.76 -16.40
C GLN A 110 6.39 5.98 -15.86
N LEU A 111 5.80 6.82 -16.72
CA LEU A 111 4.92 7.92 -16.30
C LEU A 111 3.73 7.40 -15.50
N TRP A 112 3.00 6.38 -15.97
CA TRP A 112 1.88 5.79 -15.22
C TRP A 112 2.30 5.17 -13.89
N ARG A 113 3.53 4.68 -13.78
CA ARG A 113 4.04 4.01 -12.57
C ARG A 113 4.60 4.96 -11.53
N ARG A 114 5.21 6.07 -11.94
CA ARG A 114 6.08 6.86 -11.07
C ARG A 114 5.71 8.33 -10.94
N SER A 115 5.08 8.95 -11.95
CA SER A 115 4.72 10.36 -11.90
C SER A 115 3.79 10.68 -10.72
N TYR A 116 3.81 11.93 -10.32
CA TYR A 116 2.98 12.42 -9.24
C TYR A 116 1.50 12.54 -9.64
N ASP A 117 1.20 13.14 -10.78
CA ASP A 117 -0.13 13.56 -11.20
C ASP A 117 -0.72 12.80 -12.40
N ILE A 118 0.10 11.99 -13.11
CA ILE A 118 -0.38 11.22 -14.27
C ILE A 118 -0.99 9.90 -13.79
N ALA A 119 -2.30 9.76 -13.99
CA ALA A 119 -3.03 8.52 -13.71
C ALA A 119 -2.91 7.52 -14.89
N PRO A 120 -2.96 6.21 -14.61
CA PRO A 120 -3.13 5.21 -15.66
C PRO A 120 -4.51 5.35 -16.33
N PRO A 121 -4.72 4.76 -17.53
CA PRO A 121 -6.02 4.77 -18.19
C PRO A 121 -7.11 4.21 -17.24
N PRO A 122 -8.27 4.87 -17.17
CA PRO A 122 -9.32 4.47 -16.23
C PRO A 122 -9.91 3.10 -16.58
N LEU A 123 -10.35 2.37 -15.57
CA LEU A 123 -11.14 1.18 -15.71
C LEU A 123 -12.60 1.56 -15.98
N SER A 124 -13.25 0.89 -16.93
CA SER A 124 -14.69 1.11 -17.15
C SER A 124 -15.50 0.70 -15.92
N ASN A 125 -16.58 1.43 -15.65
CA ASN A 125 -17.51 1.08 -14.58
C ASN A 125 -18.18 -0.29 -14.77
N ASP A 126 -18.26 -0.78 -16.01
CA ASP A 126 -18.86 -2.07 -16.34
C ASP A 126 -17.84 -3.21 -16.44
N ASP A 127 -16.54 -2.93 -16.22
CA ASP A 127 -15.50 -3.94 -16.17
C ASP A 127 -15.65 -4.77 -14.89
N GLU A 128 -15.63 -6.10 -15.01
CA GLU A 128 -15.79 -7.04 -13.90
C GLU A 128 -14.73 -6.87 -12.80
N ARG A 129 -13.57 -6.30 -13.12
CA ARG A 129 -12.50 -5.99 -12.18
C ARG A 129 -12.76 -4.72 -11.37
N HIS A 130 -13.85 -3.97 -11.69
CA HIS A 130 -14.15 -2.73 -10.98
C HIS A 130 -14.48 -3.02 -9.51
N PRO A 131 -13.93 -2.27 -8.54
CA PRO A 131 -14.13 -2.49 -7.11
C PRO A 131 -15.60 -2.54 -6.66
N ARG A 132 -16.51 -1.91 -7.43
CA ARG A 132 -17.96 -1.91 -7.18
C ARG A 132 -18.60 -3.30 -7.10
N PHE A 133 -17.99 -4.29 -7.75
CA PHE A 133 -18.49 -5.67 -7.76
C PHE A 133 -17.95 -6.52 -6.61
N SER A 134 -17.07 -5.96 -5.77
CA SER A 134 -16.52 -6.67 -4.61
C SER A 134 -17.23 -6.24 -3.33
N GLU A 135 -17.72 -7.22 -2.57
CA GLU A 135 -18.29 -7.01 -1.22
C GLU A 135 -17.33 -6.28 -0.28
N LYS A 136 -16.02 -6.47 -0.45
CA LYS A 136 -14.96 -5.84 0.34
C LYS A 136 -15.02 -4.31 0.29
N PHE A 137 -15.45 -3.74 -0.83
CA PHE A 137 -15.43 -2.30 -1.08
C PHE A 137 -16.83 -1.64 -1.05
N LYS A 138 -17.89 -2.40 -0.77
CA LYS A 138 -19.29 -1.92 -0.83
C LYS A 138 -19.60 -0.68 0.00
N ASN A 139 -18.89 -0.48 1.09
CA ASN A 139 -19.08 0.67 1.99
C ASN A 139 -18.22 1.89 1.63
N ILE A 140 -17.40 1.77 0.58
CA ILE A 140 -16.52 2.87 0.13
C ILE A 140 -17.27 3.71 -0.89
N LYS A 141 -17.42 4.99 -0.56
CA LYS A 141 -17.97 5.99 -1.50
C LYS A 141 -16.87 6.43 -2.46
N ASN A 142 -17.25 6.76 -3.69
CA ASN A 142 -16.32 7.28 -4.72
C ASN A 142 -15.15 6.34 -5.00
N LEU A 143 -15.47 5.09 -5.37
CA LEU A 143 -14.48 4.09 -5.76
C LEU A 143 -13.62 4.59 -6.93
N PRO A 144 -12.28 4.45 -6.87
CA PRO A 144 -11.41 4.91 -7.95
C PRO A 144 -11.52 3.99 -9.18
N THR A 145 -11.42 4.59 -10.35
CA THR A 145 -11.26 3.89 -11.64
C THR A 145 -9.84 3.90 -12.15
N GLY A 146 -8.98 4.71 -11.55
CA GLY A 146 -7.54 4.87 -11.82
C GLY A 146 -7.01 6.01 -10.97
N GLU A 147 -5.84 5.86 -10.37
CA GLU A 147 -5.26 6.86 -9.46
C GLU A 147 -3.85 7.26 -9.89
N SER A 148 -3.57 8.56 -9.91
CA SER A 148 -2.23 9.11 -9.80
C SER A 148 -1.74 9.02 -8.34
N LEU A 149 -0.49 9.34 -8.06
CA LEU A 149 -0.01 9.44 -6.68
C LEU A 149 -0.69 10.60 -5.94
N LYS A 150 -1.00 11.70 -6.63
CA LYS A 150 -1.80 12.81 -6.09
C LYS A 150 -3.17 12.33 -5.59
N ASN A 151 -3.89 11.53 -6.38
CA ASN A 151 -5.17 10.96 -5.96
C ASN A 151 -5.03 10.05 -4.71
N VAL A 152 -3.93 9.28 -4.62
CA VAL A 152 -3.63 8.49 -3.42
C VAL A 152 -3.43 9.39 -2.21
N ILE A 153 -2.71 10.51 -2.34
CA ILE A 153 -2.52 11.49 -1.27
C ILE A 153 -3.85 12.12 -0.86
N ASP A 154 -4.69 12.54 -1.82
CA ASP A 154 -5.99 13.13 -1.55
C ASP A 154 -6.88 12.17 -0.73
N ARG A 155 -6.90 10.89 -1.11
CA ARG A 155 -7.63 9.83 -0.40
C ARG A 155 -7.03 9.51 0.98
N LEU A 156 -5.72 9.60 1.12
CA LEU A 156 -4.99 9.29 2.34
C LEU A 156 -5.06 10.43 3.37
N ASN A 157 -5.15 11.69 2.94
CA ASN A 157 -5.15 12.86 3.82
C ASN A 157 -6.16 12.78 5.00
N PRO A 158 -7.43 12.35 4.83
CA PRO A 158 -8.35 12.22 5.96
C PRO A 158 -7.88 11.19 7.00
N PHE A 159 -7.29 10.06 6.56
CA PHE A 159 -6.67 9.09 7.48
C PHE A 159 -5.47 9.72 8.19
N TRP A 160 -4.58 10.39 7.45
CA TRP A 160 -3.37 10.98 7.97
C TRP A 160 -3.66 12.05 9.02
N ASN A 161 -4.64 12.92 8.77
CA ASN A 161 -5.05 13.93 9.73
C ASN A 161 -5.65 13.32 11.00
N GLN A 162 -6.45 12.28 10.88
CA GLN A 162 -6.98 11.51 12.00
C GLN A 162 -5.85 10.84 12.80
N TYR A 163 -4.89 10.22 12.10
CA TYR A 163 -3.72 9.61 12.69
C TYR A 163 -2.91 10.65 13.49
N LEU A 164 -2.61 11.82 12.91
CA LEU A 164 -1.87 12.89 13.60
C LEU A 164 -2.62 13.42 14.82
N ALA A 165 -3.93 13.43 14.84
CA ALA A 165 -4.71 13.78 16.01
C ALA A 165 -4.56 12.72 17.11
N ASN A 166 -4.68 11.43 16.73
CA ASN A 166 -4.59 10.33 17.68
C ASN A 166 -3.22 10.19 18.34
N ILE A 167 -2.11 10.42 17.60
CA ILE A 167 -0.77 10.30 18.17
C ILE A 167 -0.43 11.41 19.17
N LYS A 168 -1.14 12.54 19.16
CA LYS A 168 -0.98 13.58 20.19
C LYS A 168 -1.50 13.12 21.55
N GLU A 169 -2.48 12.21 21.54
CA GLU A 169 -3.08 11.64 22.74
C GLU A 169 -2.38 10.34 23.17
N ASN A 170 -1.83 9.58 22.21
CA ASN A 170 -1.19 8.28 22.42
C ASN A 170 0.25 8.30 21.87
N LEU A 171 1.21 8.59 22.75
CA LEU A 171 2.64 8.69 22.41
C LEU A 171 3.36 7.33 22.25
N GLY A 172 2.68 6.33 21.72
CA GLY A 172 3.23 4.99 21.47
C GLY A 172 4.08 4.87 20.21
N ASN A 173 4.58 3.67 19.95
CA ASN A 173 5.22 3.30 18.69
C ASN A 173 4.18 2.70 17.75
N HIS A 174 4.16 3.16 16.53
CA HIS A 174 3.16 2.80 15.54
C HIS A 174 3.80 2.09 14.35
N LEU A 175 3.15 1.05 13.87
CA LEU A 175 3.50 0.35 12.64
C LEU A 175 2.39 0.57 11.60
N ILE A 176 2.74 1.05 10.41
CA ILE A 176 1.83 1.09 9.26
C ILE A 176 2.33 0.07 8.24
N VAL A 177 1.55 -0.99 8.04
CA VAL A 177 1.78 -1.99 7.00
C VAL A 177 0.91 -1.63 5.81
N ALA A 178 1.51 -1.27 4.68
CA ALA A 178 0.76 -0.81 3.53
C ALA A 178 1.45 -1.15 2.19
N HIS A 179 1.30 -0.31 1.19
CA HIS A 179 1.73 -0.58 -0.18
C HIS A 179 2.72 0.48 -0.67
N SER A 180 3.42 0.17 -1.76
CA SER A 180 4.43 1.08 -2.30
C SER A 180 3.92 2.51 -2.48
N ASN A 181 2.77 2.72 -3.12
CA ASN A 181 2.29 4.08 -3.40
C ASN A 181 1.63 4.76 -2.20
N SER A 182 0.93 4.02 -1.33
CA SER A 182 0.41 4.62 -0.09
C SER A 182 1.54 5.02 0.87
N LEU A 183 2.61 4.23 0.97
CA LEU A 183 3.79 4.60 1.77
C LEU A 183 4.57 5.74 1.14
N ARG A 184 4.75 5.76 -0.19
CA ARG A 184 5.34 6.92 -0.90
C ARG A 184 4.56 8.20 -0.64
N ALA A 185 3.23 8.12 -0.59
CA ALA A 185 2.39 9.26 -0.24
C ALA A 185 2.64 9.74 1.20
N ILE A 186 2.76 8.82 2.17
CA ILE A 186 3.09 9.16 3.56
C ILE A 186 4.48 9.82 3.65
N VAL A 187 5.49 9.24 3.02
CA VAL A 187 6.86 9.78 3.04
C VAL A 187 6.90 11.15 2.37
N LYS A 188 6.19 11.34 1.24
CA LYS A 188 6.11 12.66 0.59
C LYS A 188 5.54 13.73 1.53
N ILE A 189 4.53 13.40 2.34
CA ILE A 189 3.95 14.31 3.32
C ILE A 189 4.94 14.59 4.47
N LEU A 190 5.58 13.55 5.00
CA LEU A 190 6.51 13.66 6.14
C LEU A 190 7.76 14.46 5.79
N ASP A 191 8.40 14.10 4.69
CA ASP A 191 9.69 14.65 4.28
C ASP A 191 9.54 15.87 3.37
N ARG A 192 8.29 16.26 3.04
CA ARG A 192 7.96 17.39 2.15
C ARG A 192 8.65 17.30 0.79
N LEU A 193 8.73 16.07 0.25
CA LEU A 193 9.35 15.84 -1.05
C LEU A 193 8.61 16.57 -2.17
N SER A 194 9.34 17.10 -3.14
CA SER A 194 8.75 17.69 -4.35
C SER A 194 8.08 16.63 -5.24
N ASP A 195 7.38 17.08 -6.28
CA ASP A 195 6.72 16.17 -7.24
C ASP A 195 7.75 15.44 -8.11
N GLU A 196 8.92 16.03 -8.32
CA GLU A 196 10.05 15.44 -9.02
C GLU A 196 10.80 14.44 -8.14
N GLU A 197 11.08 14.78 -6.88
CA GLU A 197 11.81 13.92 -5.94
C GLU A 197 11.08 12.62 -5.67
N ILE A 198 9.75 12.65 -5.52
CA ILE A 198 8.95 11.45 -5.22
C ILE A 198 9.03 10.37 -6.31
N VAL A 199 9.35 10.75 -7.56
CA VAL A 199 9.50 9.81 -8.68
C VAL A 199 10.58 8.77 -8.40
N PHE A 200 11.66 9.18 -7.72
CA PHE A 200 12.83 8.33 -7.43
C PHE A 200 12.68 7.48 -6.17
N LEU A 201 11.72 7.80 -5.29
CA LEU A 201 11.51 7.00 -4.08
C LEU A 201 11.02 5.60 -4.43
N ASN A 202 11.77 4.59 -4.00
CA ASN A 202 11.38 3.19 -4.10
C ASN A 202 11.32 2.57 -2.70
N ILE A 203 10.24 1.82 -2.42
CA ILE A 203 10.04 1.08 -1.17
C ILE A 203 9.98 -0.40 -1.54
N PRO A 204 11.01 -1.21 -1.21
CA PRO A 204 11.00 -2.66 -1.47
C PRO A 204 9.93 -3.39 -0.64
N THR A 205 9.61 -4.64 -0.99
CA THR A 205 8.73 -5.52 -0.19
C THR A 205 9.41 -5.93 1.11
N GLY A 206 8.62 -6.10 2.17
CA GLY A 206 9.12 -6.60 3.46
C GLY A 206 10.08 -5.65 4.20
N VAL A 207 10.12 -4.37 3.82
CA VAL A 207 10.98 -3.35 4.41
C VAL A 207 10.17 -2.11 4.72
#